data_45a74bca131e65ebd1d400efd2bf407d
#
_entry.id   45a74bca131e65ebd1d400efd2bf407d
#
_cell.length_a   1.000
_cell.length_b   1.000
_cell.length_c   1.000
_cell.angle_alpha   90.00
_cell.angle_beta   90.00
_cell.angle_gamma   90.00
#
_symmetry.space_group_name_H-M   'P 1'
#
loop_
_entity.id
_entity.type
_entity.pdbx_description
1 polymer ?
#
loop_
_entity_poly.entity_id
_entity_poly.type
_entity_poly.pdbx_seq_one_letter_code
_entity_poly.pdbx_strand_id
1 'polypeptide(L)'
;MQQGFMQAVLVREVGGYELTELPVPEPEPGEALIRVSVTGLCRTDLKIIRHGHRDLTLPRVPGEEVVGEVVGLGPEGGAAPAHPVAVGDRVYVYPGVWCGVCPSCRRGAENLCRKMRIMGFHRDGGFADYVAAPLQSLIPVPAGLSDEEAVFAEPLSCCLNALELGGVIEGDVLGIWGAGPAGTLLSRAGALRGAETLVIEPDERRRALACGHAAPPALVDVAIIAVGAAEAYVEAFEALAPRGRLVVFSGLLPDADNALHVGLNRLHYYEHTVVGAYGCCFRHGEAALDLLAGGDLRVDDLISHRLPLRDLERGLDIVAWRTGMKVHLYPDPALIPERSPL
;
A
#
# COMPACT_ATOMS: atom_id res chain seq x y z
N MET A 1 6.40 -1.09 35.88
CA MET A 1 7.40 -1.50 34.85
C MET A 1 8.10 -0.24 34.41
N GLN A 2 9.44 -0.20 34.32
CA GLN A 2 10.13 0.95 33.76
C GLN A 2 9.66 1.06 32.30
N GLN A 3 9.05 2.18 31.93
CA GLN A 3 8.72 2.47 30.53
C GLN A 3 10.00 2.44 29.71
N GLY A 4 10.12 1.49 28.78
CA GLY A 4 11.21 1.45 27.83
C GLY A 4 11.08 2.58 26.81
N PHE A 5 12.20 2.95 26.19
CA PHE A 5 12.20 3.88 25.05
C PHE A 5 12.44 3.11 23.76
N MET A 6 11.93 3.63 22.66
CA MET A 6 12.09 3.10 21.30
C MET A 6 12.59 4.17 20.34
N GLN A 7 13.31 3.79 19.32
CA GLN A 7 13.61 4.68 18.20
C GLN A 7 12.38 4.82 17.30
N ALA A 8 12.08 6.05 16.87
CA ALA A 8 10.98 6.33 15.97
C ALA A 8 11.28 7.55 15.08
N VAL A 9 10.71 7.55 13.89
CA VAL A 9 10.63 8.71 13.01
C VAL A 9 9.40 9.52 13.40
N LEU A 10 9.59 10.76 13.81
CA LEU A 10 8.51 11.65 14.22
C LEU A 10 8.40 12.83 13.27
N VAL A 11 7.23 12.99 12.65
CA VAL A 11 6.84 14.17 11.87
C VAL A 11 6.06 15.10 12.80
N ARG A 12 6.64 16.25 13.14
CA ARG A 12 5.97 17.29 13.94
C ARG A 12 5.25 18.30 13.08
N GLU A 13 5.82 18.59 11.93
CA GLU A 13 5.29 19.52 10.94
C GLU A 13 5.59 19.02 9.53
N VAL A 14 4.82 19.46 8.56
CA VAL A 14 5.03 19.11 7.15
C VAL A 14 6.35 19.71 6.65
N GLY A 15 7.10 18.92 5.92
CA GLY A 15 8.40 19.32 5.34
C GLY A 15 9.62 18.76 6.06
N GLY A 16 9.43 18.11 7.23
CA GLY A 16 10.55 17.55 7.99
C GLY A 16 10.15 16.37 8.88
N TYR A 17 11.16 15.68 9.37
CA TYR A 17 11.01 14.63 10.38
C TYR A 17 12.26 14.60 11.26
N GLU A 18 12.15 13.96 12.40
CA GLU A 18 13.28 13.66 13.28
C GLU A 18 13.30 12.17 13.62
N LEU A 19 14.50 11.58 13.69
CA LEU A 19 14.69 10.28 14.33
C LEU A 19 14.92 10.54 15.81
N THR A 20 14.05 10.06 16.66
CA THR A 20 14.04 10.40 18.09
C THR A 20 13.64 9.24 18.96
N GLU A 21 13.91 9.35 20.26
CA GLU A 21 13.44 8.38 21.26
C GLU A 21 12.04 8.77 21.74
N LEU A 22 11.12 7.82 21.66
CA LEU A 22 9.77 7.91 22.21
C LEU A 22 9.54 6.82 23.25
N PRO A 23 8.63 7.02 24.22
CA PRO A 23 8.19 5.92 25.07
C PRO A 23 7.61 4.77 24.23
N VAL A 24 7.92 3.53 24.58
CA VAL A 24 7.24 2.36 23.99
C VAL A 24 5.75 2.48 24.29
N PRO A 25 4.86 2.38 23.28
CA PRO A 25 3.44 2.54 23.52
C PRO A 25 2.88 1.41 24.39
N GLU A 26 1.99 1.75 25.30
CA GLU A 26 1.21 0.77 26.05
C GLU A 26 -0.05 0.44 25.26
N PRO A 27 -0.29 -0.84 24.87
CA PRO A 27 -1.48 -1.21 24.11
C PRO A 27 -2.74 -1.00 24.95
N GLU A 28 -3.73 -0.32 24.37
CA GLU A 28 -5.03 -0.10 24.99
C GLU A 28 -5.88 -1.39 25.00
N PRO A 29 -7.05 -1.42 25.69
CA PRO A 29 -7.96 -2.56 25.62
C PRO A 29 -8.34 -2.91 24.16
N GLY A 30 -8.08 -4.17 23.76
CA GLY A 30 -8.31 -4.64 22.41
C GLY A 30 -7.20 -4.30 21.41
N GLU A 31 -6.03 -3.90 21.90
CA GLU A 31 -4.82 -3.68 21.10
C GLU A 31 -3.72 -4.69 21.43
N ALA A 32 -2.76 -4.79 20.53
CA ALA A 32 -1.52 -5.49 20.74
C ALA A 32 -0.32 -4.55 20.54
N LEU A 33 0.75 -4.79 21.25
CA LEU A 33 2.05 -4.20 20.99
C LEU A 33 2.80 -5.09 20.00
N ILE A 34 3.18 -4.52 18.88
CA ILE A 34 3.89 -5.17 17.79
C ILE A 34 5.33 -4.67 17.77
N ARG A 35 6.31 -5.56 17.86
CA ARG A 35 7.70 -5.27 17.53
C ARG A 35 7.82 -5.32 16.00
N VAL A 36 8.16 -4.20 15.39
CA VAL A 36 8.24 -4.09 13.93
C VAL A 36 9.45 -4.85 13.42
N SER A 37 9.22 -5.85 12.56
CA SER A 37 10.29 -6.60 11.88
C SER A 37 10.77 -5.86 10.64
N VAL A 38 9.83 -5.41 9.83
CA VAL A 38 10.08 -4.69 8.58
C VAL A 38 8.90 -3.77 8.28
N THR A 39 9.20 -2.63 7.69
CA THR A 39 8.18 -1.72 7.16
C THR A 39 8.53 -1.32 5.73
N GLY A 40 7.52 -1.26 4.86
CA GLY A 40 7.69 -0.80 3.50
C GLY A 40 7.66 0.73 3.43
N LEU A 41 8.51 1.30 2.57
CA LEU A 41 8.48 2.73 2.27
C LEU A 41 7.77 2.96 0.94
N CYS A 42 6.74 3.80 0.94
CA CYS A 42 5.94 4.10 -0.23
C CYS A 42 5.95 5.61 -0.60
N ARG A 43 5.31 5.94 -1.72
CA ARG A 43 5.14 7.35 -2.11
C ARG A 43 4.20 8.12 -1.19
N THR A 44 3.32 7.44 -0.49
CA THR A 44 2.43 8.04 0.50
C THR A 44 3.24 8.59 1.66
N ASP A 45 4.22 7.84 2.17
CA ASP A 45 5.12 8.31 3.24
C ASP A 45 5.91 9.53 2.82
N LEU A 46 6.49 9.51 1.61
CA LEU A 46 7.17 10.68 1.02
C LEU A 46 6.23 11.90 0.96
N LYS A 47 4.98 11.69 0.52
CA LYS A 47 3.98 12.75 0.43
C LYS A 47 3.59 13.28 1.81
N ILE A 48 3.36 12.41 2.78
CA ILE A 48 3.04 12.78 4.17
C ILE A 48 4.15 13.66 4.75
N ILE A 49 5.39 13.23 4.62
CA ILE A 49 6.56 13.91 5.19
C ILE A 49 6.79 15.26 4.49
N ARG A 50 6.80 15.29 3.15
CA ARG A 50 7.21 16.48 2.39
C ARG A 50 6.08 17.47 2.07
N HIS A 51 4.84 16.98 1.93
CA HIS A 51 3.71 17.79 1.43
C HIS A 51 2.48 17.74 2.32
N GLY A 52 2.45 16.85 3.31
CA GLY A 52 1.27 16.60 4.13
C GLY A 52 0.18 15.80 3.39
N HIS A 53 -0.90 15.55 4.10
CA HIS A 53 -2.09 14.85 3.57
C HIS A 53 -3.34 15.33 4.30
N ARG A 54 -4.50 15.31 3.62
CA ARG A 54 -5.79 15.75 4.19
C ARG A 54 -6.19 14.99 5.46
N ASP A 55 -5.78 13.73 5.58
CA ASP A 55 -6.11 12.85 6.70
C ASP A 55 -5.00 12.80 7.77
N LEU A 56 -3.90 13.56 7.56
CA LEU A 56 -2.77 13.58 8.48
C LEU A 56 -3.07 14.40 9.74
N THR A 57 -2.85 13.80 10.90
CA THR A 57 -2.92 14.46 12.20
C THR A 57 -1.54 14.45 12.86
N LEU A 58 -0.93 15.61 13.02
CA LEU A 58 0.41 15.77 13.60
C LEU A 58 0.35 16.05 15.12
N PRO A 59 1.40 15.70 15.90
CA PRO A 59 2.58 14.96 15.44
C PRO A 59 2.26 13.51 15.12
N ARG A 60 3.08 12.85 14.27
CA ARG A 60 2.80 11.50 13.79
C ARG A 60 4.07 10.70 13.48
N VAL A 61 4.08 9.41 13.83
CA VAL A 61 5.00 8.41 13.30
C VAL A 61 4.39 7.84 12.02
N PRO A 62 5.04 7.99 10.83
CA PRO A 62 4.53 7.43 9.56
C PRO A 62 4.74 5.92 9.46
N GLY A 63 4.44 5.36 8.28
CA GLY A 63 4.61 3.94 7.94
C GLY A 63 3.32 3.15 8.08
N GLU A 64 2.71 2.82 6.93
CA GLU A 64 1.44 2.08 6.87
C GLU A 64 1.60 0.63 6.38
N GLU A 65 2.76 0.25 5.88
CA GLU A 65 3.09 -1.10 5.45
C GLU A 65 3.93 -1.79 6.53
N VAL A 66 3.33 -2.60 7.38
CA VAL A 66 3.98 -3.12 8.60
C VAL A 66 3.79 -4.62 8.77
N VAL A 67 4.90 -5.31 9.01
CA VAL A 67 4.93 -6.68 9.51
C VAL A 67 5.79 -6.72 10.77
N GLY A 68 5.36 -7.49 11.76
CA GLY A 68 6.08 -7.65 13.01
C GLY A 68 5.58 -8.79 13.87
N GLU A 69 6.13 -8.89 15.07
CA GLU A 69 5.79 -9.90 16.06
C GLU A 69 4.98 -9.29 17.20
N VAL A 70 3.91 -9.93 17.60
CA VAL A 70 3.15 -9.57 18.80
C VAL A 70 3.98 -9.82 20.04
N VAL A 71 4.34 -8.78 20.77
CA VAL A 71 5.15 -8.88 21.99
C VAL A 71 4.38 -8.59 23.27
N GLY A 72 3.16 -8.10 23.15
CA GLY A 72 2.27 -7.83 24.28
C GLY A 72 0.83 -7.66 23.82
N LEU A 73 -0.10 -7.95 24.72
CA LEU A 73 -1.53 -7.72 24.54
C LEU A 73 -1.99 -6.69 25.57
N GLY A 74 -2.83 -5.79 25.13
CA GLY A 74 -3.53 -4.86 26.02
C GLY A 74 -4.53 -5.59 26.92
N PRO A 75 -5.13 -4.88 27.89
CA PRO A 75 -6.19 -5.44 28.71
C PRO A 75 -7.36 -5.98 27.88
N GLU A 76 -8.15 -6.87 28.48
CA GLU A 76 -9.38 -7.35 27.83
C GLU A 76 -10.32 -6.17 27.50
N GLY A 77 -10.92 -6.23 26.31
CA GLY A 77 -11.85 -5.20 25.81
C GLY A 77 -11.64 -4.87 24.34
N GLY A 78 -12.28 -3.79 23.88
CA GLY A 78 -12.18 -3.34 22.49
C GLY A 78 -13.00 -4.17 21.49
N ALA A 79 -12.71 -4.02 20.20
CA ALA A 79 -13.32 -4.82 19.15
C ALA A 79 -12.70 -6.23 19.14
N ALA A 80 -13.55 -7.25 18.91
CA ALA A 80 -13.06 -8.61 18.77
C ALA A 80 -12.08 -8.72 17.59
N PRO A 81 -10.98 -9.49 17.73
CA PRO A 81 -10.07 -9.76 16.63
C PRO A 81 -10.79 -10.56 15.53
N ALA A 82 -10.41 -10.32 14.27
CA ALA A 82 -10.88 -11.13 13.14
C ALA A 82 -10.24 -12.53 13.17
N HIS A 83 -9.01 -12.62 13.66
CA HIS A 83 -8.25 -13.86 13.85
C HIS A 83 -7.78 -13.99 15.31
N PRO A 84 -7.67 -15.20 15.85
CA PRO A 84 -6.97 -15.42 17.11
C PRO A 84 -5.52 -14.93 16.98
N VAL A 85 -5.07 -14.13 17.94
CA VAL A 85 -3.71 -13.58 17.98
C VAL A 85 -3.14 -13.77 19.38
N ALA A 86 -1.91 -14.27 19.48
CA ALA A 86 -1.18 -14.48 20.71
C ALA A 86 0.20 -13.82 20.67
N VAL A 87 0.81 -13.65 21.84
CA VAL A 87 2.21 -13.20 21.94
C VAL A 87 3.13 -14.24 21.25
N GLY A 88 4.01 -13.75 20.39
CA GLY A 88 4.90 -14.56 19.53
C GLY A 88 4.38 -14.75 18.11
N ASP A 89 3.13 -14.40 17.82
CA ASP A 89 2.60 -14.49 16.46
C ASP A 89 3.19 -13.41 15.56
N ARG A 90 3.53 -13.80 14.33
CA ARG A 90 3.88 -12.87 13.26
C ARG A 90 2.61 -12.36 12.60
N VAL A 91 2.51 -11.05 12.45
CA VAL A 91 1.32 -10.40 11.90
C VAL A 91 1.65 -9.35 10.85
N TYR A 92 0.84 -9.28 9.83
CA TYR A 92 0.67 -8.09 9.01
C TYR A 92 -0.35 -7.17 9.67
N VAL A 93 -0.02 -5.89 9.77
CA VAL A 93 -0.93 -4.89 10.34
C VAL A 93 -1.68 -4.21 9.20
N TYR A 94 -2.95 -4.55 9.02
CA TYR A 94 -3.85 -3.81 8.13
C TYR A 94 -3.97 -2.37 8.64
N PRO A 95 -3.69 -1.34 7.82
CA PRO A 95 -3.54 0.02 8.32
C PRO A 95 -4.86 0.67 8.79
N GLY A 96 -6.01 0.16 8.36
CA GLY A 96 -7.32 0.75 8.65
C GLY A 96 -7.95 0.26 9.94
N VAL A 97 -8.58 1.18 10.67
CA VAL A 97 -9.46 0.87 11.82
C VAL A 97 -10.84 1.42 11.50
N TRP A 98 -11.85 0.55 11.45
CA TRP A 98 -13.21 0.89 11.02
C TRP A 98 -14.25 0.62 12.12
N CYS A 99 -15.41 1.23 12.01
CA CYS A 99 -16.45 1.13 13.06
C CYS A 99 -17.38 -0.10 12.97
N GLY A 100 -17.35 -0.84 11.86
CA GLY A 100 -18.19 -2.01 11.61
C GLY A 100 -19.69 -1.77 11.40
N VAL A 101 -20.22 -0.58 11.76
CA VAL A 101 -21.67 -0.34 11.84
C VAL A 101 -22.22 0.72 10.89
N CYS A 102 -21.36 1.55 10.27
CA CYS A 102 -21.83 2.58 9.34
C CYS A 102 -22.26 1.96 7.99
N PRO A 103 -22.99 2.70 7.13
CA PRO A 103 -23.45 2.19 5.86
C PRO A 103 -22.35 1.66 4.95
N SER A 104 -21.15 2.27 4.95
CA SER A 104 -20.00 1.79 4.18
C SER A 104 -19.51 0.44 4.70
N CYS A 105 -19.30 0.31 6.01
CA CYS A 105 -18.88 -0.96 6.63
C CYS A 105 -19.89 -2.09 6.36
N ARG A 106 -21.21 -1.80 6.48
CA ARG A 106 -22.27 -2.80 6.23
C ARG A 106 -22.32 -3.28 4.78
N ARG A 107 -21.75 -2.53 3.84
CA ARG A 107 -21.65 -2.91 2.42
C ARG A 107 -20.30 -3.53 2.06
N GLY A 108 -19.41 -3.78 3.04
CA GLY A 108 -18.08 -4.32 2.81
C GLY A 108 -17.12 -3.33 2.15
N ALA A 109 -17.36 -2.03 2.35
CA ALA A 109 -16.50 -0.93 1.90
C ALA A 109 -15.98 -0.16 3.13
N GLU A 110 -15.39 -0.88 4.08
CA GLU A 110 -14.89 -0.32 5.34
C GLU A 110 -13.73 0.65 5.14
N ASN A 111 -12.97 0.56 4.06
CA ASN A 111 -11.99 1.56 3.65
C ASN A 111 -12.60 2.97 3.49
N LEU A 112 -13.91 3.06 3.27
CA LEU A 112 -14.69 4.30 3.20
C LEU A 112 -15.50 4.55 4.47
N CYS A 113 -15.10 3.98 5.60
CA CYS A 113 -15.75 4.19 6.90
C CYS A 113 -15.67 5.65 7.30
N ARG A 114 -16.82 6.22 7.75
CA ARG A 114 -16.87 7.63 8.24
C ARG A 114 -16.02 7.87 9.50
N LYS A 115 -15.67 6.81 10.23
CA LYS A 115 -14.80 6.84 11.42
C LYS A 115 -13.47 6.16 11.17
N MET A 116 -13.05 6.07 9.89
CA MET A 116 -11.78 5.47 9.54
C MET A 116 -10.62 6.16 10.25
N ARG A 117 -9.76 5.37 10.88
CA ARG A 117 -8.46 5.82 11.40
C ARG A 117 -7.38 4.98 10.75
N ILE A 118 -6.46 5.64 10.08
CA ILE A 118 -5.40 5.00 9.30
C ILE A 118 -4.10 5.12 10.09
N MET A 119 -3.37 4.02 10.19
CA MET A 119 -2.01 3.96 10.71
C MET A 119 -1.08 4.85 9.87
N GLY A 120 -0.16 5.55 10.49
CA GLY A 120 0.68 6.55 9.82
C GLY A 120 0.03 7.92 9.57
N PHE A 121 -1.31 8.03 9.73
CA PHE A 121 -2.06 9.28 9.54
C PHE A 121 -2.78 9.75 10.80
N HIS A 122 -3.67 8.93 11.32
CA HIS A 122 -4.49 9.22 12.50
C HIS A 122 -3.95 8.54 13.76
N ARG A 123 -3.18 7.49 13.59
CA ARG A 123 -2.50 6.68 14.60
C ARG A 123 -1.04 6.53 14.19
N ASP A 124 -0.15 6.31 15.14
CA ASP A 124 1.25 6.10 14.86
C ASP A 124 1.46 4.83 14.05
N GLY A 125 2.42 4.88 13.15
CA GLY A 125 2.76 3.85 12.18
C GLY A 125 4.06 3.11 12.50
N GLY A 126 4.53 2.35 11.52
CA GLY A 126 5.62 1.40 11.67
C GLY A 126 7.03 1.96 11.49
N PHE A 127 7.22 3.27 11.31
CA PHE A 127 8.58 3.83 11.29
C PHE A 127 9.10 4.01 12.71
N ALA A 128 9.05 2.92 13.49
CA ALA A 128 9.49 2.81 14.88
C ALA A 128 9.82 1.35 15.23
N ASP A 129 10.51 1.14 16.36
CA ASP A 129 10.80 -0.21 16.85
C ASP A 129 9.51 -0.97 17.22
N TYR A 130 8.49 -0.25 17.71
CA TYR A 130 7.21 -0.81 18.15
C TYR A 130 6.04 0.05 17.68
N VAL A 131 4.91 -0.60 17.46
CA VAL A 131 3.63 0.04 17.19
C VAL A 131 2.50 -0.64 17.96
N ALA A 132 1.57 0.14 18.52
CA ALA A 132 0.34 -0.39 19.10
C ALA A 132 -0.75 -0.43 18.02
N ALA A 133 -1.35 -1.59 17.80
CA ALA A 133 -2.36 -1.81 16.76
C ALA A 133 -3.59 -2.55 17.31
N PRO A 134 -4.82 -2.18 16.89
CA PRO A 134 -6.02 -2.90 17.27
C PRO A 134 -5.99 -4.35 16.79
N LEU A 135 -6.41 -5.28 17.64
CA LEU A 135 -6.50 -6.70 17.32
C LEU A 135 -7.35 -6.98 16.07
N GLN A 136 -8.40 -6.17 15.83
CA GLN A 136 -9.22 -6.28 14.61
C GLN A 136 -8.44 -6.01 13.31
N SER A 137 -7.29 -5.34 13.38
CA SER A 137 -6.47 -4.98 12.22
C SER A 137 -5.30 -5.95 12.01
N LEU A 138 -5.16 -6.98 12.82
CA LEU A 138 -4.07 -7.93 12.73
C LEU A 138 -4.45 -9.15 11.89
N ILE A 139 -3.61 -9.48 10.93
CA ILE A 139 -3.75 -10.67 10.10
C ILE A 139 -2.49 -11.52 10.31
N PRO A 140 -2.63 -12.77 10.82
CA PRO A 140 -1.48 -13.66 11.00
C PRO A 140 -0.75 -13.90 9.69
N VAL A 141 0.58 -13.80 9.71
CA VAL A 141 1.41 -14.11 8.55
C VAL A 141 1.49 -15.63 8.39
N PRO A 142 1.12 -16.19 7.22
CA PRO A 142 1.17 -17.62 6.97
C PRO A 142 2.57 -18.22 7.22
N ALA A 143 2.61 -19.45 7.73
CA ALA A 143 3.86 -20.16 7.91
C ALA A 143 4.59 -20.33 6.57
N GLY A 144 5.91 -20.08 6.57
CA GLY A 144 6.74 -20.18 5.36
C GLY A 144 6.85 -18.90 4.54
N LEU A 145 5.94 -17.93 4.71
CA LEU A 145 6.07 -16.62 4.10
C LEU A 145 7.04 -15.76 4.92
N SER A 146 8.04 -15.15 4.28
CA SER A 146 8.98 -14.24 4.95
C SER A 146 8.31 -12.90 5.29
N ASP A 147 8.86 -12.17 6.29
CA ASP A 147 8.36 -10.83 6.64
C ASP A 147 8.54 -9.86 5.48
N GLU A 148 9.62 -10.00 4.69
CA GLU A 148 9.90 -9.20 3.50
C GLU A 148 8.85 -9.37 2.40
N GLU A 149 8.32 -10.57 2.23
CA GLU A 149 7.24 -10.85 1.29
C GLU A 149 5.89 -10.42 1.87
N ALA A 150 5.66 -10.73 3.15
CA ALA A 150 4.40 -10.43 3.84
C ALA A 150 4.09 -8.93 3.89
N VAL A 151 5.11 -8.06 3.98
CA VAL A 151 4.91 -6.59 4.00
C VAL A 151 4.33 -6.05 2.69
N PHE A 152 4.45 -6.79 1.59
CA PHE A 152 3.75 -6.46 0.34
C PHE A 152 2.23 -6.66 0.42
N ALA A 153 1.71 -7.27 1.47
CA ALA A 153 0.27 -7.44 1.63
C ALA A 153 -0.47 -6.10 1.60
N GLU A 154 0.13 -5.02 2.15
CA GLU A 154 -0.49 -3.69 2.10
C GLU A 154 -0.63 -3.18 0.66
N PRO A 155 0.45 -2.94 -0.12
CA PRO A 155 0.31 -2.44 -1.48
C PRO A 155 -0.42 -3.40 -2.42
N LEU A 156 -0.28 -4.73 -2.22
CA LEU A 156 -1.01 -5.71 -3.01
C LEU A 156 -2.51 -5.65 -2.72
N SER A 157 -2.93 -5.46 -1.47
CA SER A 157 -4.34 -5.32 -1.12
C SER A 157 -4.99 -4.11 -1.79
N CYS A 158 -4.28 -3.00 -1.92
CA CYS A 158 -4.72 -1.83 -2.70
C CYS A 158 -4.89 -2.18 -4.19
N CYS A 159 -3.96 -2.95 -4.75
CA CYS A 159 -4.06 -3.44 -6.14
C CYS A 159 -5.27 -4.37 -6.33
N LEU A 160 -5.51 -5.29 -5.39
CA LEU A 160 -6.66 -6.20 -5.45
C LEU A 160 -8.00 -5.44 -5.40
N ASN A 161 -8.10 -4.40 -4.57
CA ASN A 161 -9.26 -3.50 -4.55
C ASN A 161 -9.46 -2.79 -5.90
N ALA A 162 -8.40 -2.30 -6.52
CA ALA A 162 -8.47 -1.64 -7.82
C ALA A 162 -8.93 -2.60 -8.93
N LEU A 163 -8.39 -3.82 -8.95
CA LEU A 163 -8.81 -4.86 -9.89
C LEU A 163 -10.27 -5.31 -9.70
N GLU A 164 -10.74 -5.38 -8.44
CA GLU A 164 -12.14 -5.67 -8.11
C GLU A 164 -13.06 -4.55 -8.59
N LEU A 165 -12.77 -3.29 -8.26
CA LEU A 165 -13.57 -2.13 -8.66
C LEU A 165 -13.54 -1.90 -10.18
N GLY A 166 -12.43 -2.22 -10.85
CA GLY A 166 -12.32 -2.24 -12.30
C GLY A 166 -13.06 -3.40 -12.95
N GLY A 167 -13.54 -4.38 -12.16
CA GLY A 167 -14.22 -5.56 -12.66
C GLY A 167 -13.36 -6.39 -13.62
N VAL A 168 -12.06 -6.52 -13.34
CA VAL A 168 -11.10 -7.27 -14.17
C VAL A 168 -11.43 -8.75 -14.14
N ILE A 169 -11.65 -9.35 -15.31
CA ILE A 169 -11.98 -10.75 -15.50
C ILE A 169 -11.06 -11.43 -16.53
N GLU A 170 -11.15 -12.75 -16.63
CA GLU A 170 -10.46 -13.53 -17.66
C GLU A 170 -10.82 -13.04 -19.07
N GLY A 171 -9.78 -12.86 -19.89
CA GLY A 171 -9.90 -12.40 -21.28
C GLY A 171 -9.92 -10.89 -21.45
N ASP A 172 -10.00 -10.08 -20.36
CA ASP A 172 -9.82 -8.63 -20.46
C ASP A 172 -8.38 -8.28 -20.90
N VAL A 173 -8.23 -7.23 -21.70
CA VAL A 173 -6.95 -6.53 -21.92
C VAL A 173 -6.83 -5.45 -20.85
N LEU A 174 -5.90 -5.65 -19.91
CA LEU A 174 -5.66 -4.75 -18.78
C LEU A 174 -4.46 -3.84 -19.05
N GLY A 175 -4.71 -2.56 -19.35
CA GLY A 175 -3.68 -1.53 -19.46
C GLY A 175 -3.33 -0.94 -18.09
N ILE A 176 -2.04 -0.86 -17.77
CA ILE A 176 -1.53 -0.35 -16.50
C ILE A 176 -0.53 0.78 -16.80
N TRP A 177 -0.86 2.00 -16.44
CA TRP A 177 0.01 3.16 -16.60
C TRP A 177 0.92 3.33 -15.39
N GLY A 178 2.21 3.04 -15.58
CA GLY A 178 3.27 3.10 -14.58
C GLY A 178 3.84 1.72 -14.22
N ALA A 179 5.16 1.55 -14.37
CA ALA A 179 5.93 0.34 -14.05
C ALA A 179 6.61 0.39 -12.67
N GLY A 180 6.03 1.08 -11.71
CA GLY A 180 6.47 1.08 -10.32
C GLY A 180 6.02 -0.17 -9.56
N PRO A 181 6.32 -0.28 -8.24
CA PRO A 181 5.90 -1.44 -7.45
C PRO A 181 4.41 -1.76 -7.58
N ALA A 182 3.53 -0.76 -7.45
CA ALA A 182 2.09 -0.95 -7.56
C ALA A 182 1.67 -1.39 -8.98
N GLY A 183 2.25 -0.80 -10.04
CA GLY A 183 1.94 -1.21 -11.41
C GLY A 183 2.38 -2.65 -11.71
N THR A 184 3.52 -3.07 -11.17
CA THR A 184 3.98 -4.45 -11.30
C THR A 184 3.08 -5.42 -10.53
N LEU A 185 2.64 -5.06 -9.31
CA LEU A 185 1.69 -5.85 -8.53
C LEU A 185 0.34 -5.97 -9.25
N LEU A 186 -0.18 -4.87 -9.82
CA LEU A 186 -1.40 -4.88 -10.64
C LEU A 186 -1.28 -5.81 -11.85
N SER A 187 -0.13 -5.77 -12.54
CA SER A 187 0.12 -6.64 -13.69
C SER A 187 0.12 -8.12 -13.30
N ARG A 188 0.86 -8.48 -12.23
CA ARG A 188 0.94 -9.84 -11.73
C ARG A 188 -0.43 -10.35 -11.25
N ALA A 189 -1.11 -9.54 -10.44
CA ALA A 189 -2.44 -9.92 -9.91
C ALA A 189 -3.53 -9.94 -11.00
N GLY A 190 -3.45 -9.07 -12.02
CA GLY A 190 -4.32 -9.10 -13.20
C GLY A 190 -4.12 -10.35 -14.05
N ALA A 191 -2.87 -10.74 -14.27
CA ALA A 191 -2.54 -11.98 -15.00
C ALA A 191 -3.07 -13.23 -14.26
N LEU A 192 -3.03 -13.26 -12.92
CA LEU A 192 -3.62 -14.34 -12.13
C LEU A 192 -5.15 -14.42 -12.26
N ARG A 193 -5.81 -13.32 -12.65
CA ARG A 193 -7.24 -13.30 -12.99
C ARG A 193 -7.53 -13.71 -14.44
N GLY A 194 -6.50 -14.06 -15.22
CA GLY A 194 -6.64 -14.45 -16.63
C GLY A 194 -6.70 -13.26 -17.60
N ALA A 195 -6.38 -12.04 -17.15
CA ALA A 195 -6.30 -10.88 -18.03
C ALA A 195 -4.97 -10.83 -18.79
N GLU A 196 -5.00 -10.36 -20.04
CA GLU A 196 -3.80 -9.96 -20.77
C GLU A 196 -3.33 -8.60 -20.25
N THR A 197 -2.12 -8.53 -19.67
CA THR A 197 -1.65 -7.29 -19.03
C THR A 197 -0.67 -6.53 -19.92
N LEU A 198 -0.92 -5.23 -20.11
CA LEU A 198 -0.10 -4.29 -20.86
C LEU A 198 0.39 -3.19 -19.92
N VAL A 199 1.68 -3.16 -19.60
CA VAL A 199 2.29 -2.11 -18.76
C VAL A 199 2.78 -0.97 -19.65
N ILE A 200 2.33 0.25 -19.41
CA ILE A 200 2.70 1.46 -20.15
C ILE A 200 3.62 2.30 -19.26
N GLU A 201 4.86 2.53 -19.72
CA GLU A 201 5.88 3.27 -18.95
C GLU A 201 6.78 4.06 -19.92
N PRO A 202 6.82 5.39 -19.83
CA PRO A 202 7.66 6.21 -20.70
C PRO A 202 9.15 6.10 -20.38
N ASP A 203 9.54 5.87 -19.12
CA ASP A 203 10.94 5.69 -18.72
C ASP A 203 11.49 4.37 -19.24
N GLU A 204 12.55 4.45 -20.04
CA GLU A 204 13.14 3.29 -20.73
C GLU A 204 13.67 2.23 -19.77
N ARG A 205 14.30 2.64 -18.67
CA ARG A 205 14.89 1.69 -17.69
C ARG A 205 13.80 0.91 -16.98
N ARG A 206 12.74 1.62 -16.51
CA ARG A 206 11.61 0.98 -15.84
C ARG A 206 10.79 0.12 -16.80
N ARG A 207 10.62 0.58 -18.02
CA ARG A 207 9.93 -0.17 -19.08
C ARG A 207 10.64 -1.49 -19.36
N ALA A 208 11.98 -1.49 -19.43
CA ALA A 208 12.76 -2.72 -19.64
C ALA A 208 12.57 -3.74 -18.51
N LEU A 209 12.48 -3.27 -17.25
CA LEU A 209 12.24 -4.14 -16.09
C LEU A 209 10.83 -4.76 -16.10
N ALA A 210 9.85 -4.06 -16.63
CA ALA A 210 8.46 -4.51 -16.67
C ALA A 210 8.07 -5.21 -17.98
N CYS A 211 8.99 -5.35 -18.92
CA CYS A 211 8.68 -5.76 -20.31
C CYS A 211 7.53 -4.92 -20.91
N GLY A 212 7.51 -3.63 -20.56
CA GLY A 212 6.40 -2.73 -20.86
C GLY A 212 6.49 -2.06 -22.22
N HIS A 213 5.51 -1.22 -22.52
CA HIS A 213 5.35 -0.44 -23.74
C HIS A 213 5.57 1.05 -23.47
N ALA A 214 6.05 1.81 -24.46
CA ALA A 214 6.17 3.28 -24.35
C ALA A 214 4.80 3.99 -24.48
N ALA A 215 3.88 3.36 -25.22
CA ALA A 215 2.50 3.78 -25.41
C ALA A 215 1.61 2.52 -25.55
N PRO A 216 0.29 2.62 -25.32
CA PRO A 216 -0.59 1.46 -25.46
C PRO A 216 -0.57 0.91 -26.90
N PRO A 217 -0.20 -0.37 -27.08
CA PRO A 217 -0.10 -0.98 -28.41
C PRO A 217 -1.47 -1.36 -29.00
N ALA A 218 -2.52 -1.38 -28.17
CA ALA A 218 -3.88 -1.75 -28.54
C ALA A 218 -4.89 -1.02 -27.64
N LEU A 219 -6.18 -1.10 -27.96
CA LEU A 219 -7.24 -0.70 -27.04
C LEU A 219 -7.29 -1.67 -25.85
N VAL A 220 -7.70 -1.13 -24.69
CA VAL A 220 -7.77 -1.88 -23.43
C VAL A 220 -9.19 -1.92 -22.89
N ASP A 221 -9.58 -3.05 -22.29
CA ASP A 221 -10.89 -3.20 -21.64
C ASP A 221 -10.91 -2.54 -20.27
N VAL A 222 -9.79 -2.60 -19.56
CA VAL A 222 -9.59 -1.92 -18.26
C VAL A 222 -8.28 -1.15 -18.29
N ALA A 223 -8.33 0.13 -17.88
CA ALA A 223 -7.16 0.97 -17.69
C ALA A 223 -7.00 1.32 -16.21
N ILE A 224 -5.86 1.01 -15.60
CA ILE A 224 -5.54 1.37 -14.21
C ILE A 224 -4.34 2.30 -14.17
N ILE A 225 -4.49 3.45 -13.50
CA ILE A 225 -3.46 4.47 -13.48
C ILE A 225 -2.67 4.37 -12.18
N ALA A 226 -1.47 3.77 -12.25
CA ALA A 226 -0.56 3.55 -11.12
C ALA A 226 0.54 4.64 -11.03
N VAL A 227 0.29 5.81 -11.60
CA VAL A 227 1.20 6.96 -11.59
C VAL A 227 0.44 8.25 -11.36
N GLY A 228 1.00 9.17 -10.57
CA GLY A 228 0.40 10.48 -10.32
C GLY A 228 0.74 11.49 -11.43
N ALA A 229 0.28 11.26 -12.66
CA ALA A 229 0.46 12.13 -13.82
C ALA A 229 -0.89 12.33 -14.52
N ALA A 230 -1.31 13.58 -14.71
CA ALA A 230 -2.61 13.91 -15.28
C ALA A 230 -2.73 13.42 -16.73
N GLU A 231 -1.64 13.51 -17.48
CA GLU A 231 -1.56 13.10 -18.89
C GLU A 231 -1.85 11.60 -19.05
N ALA A 232 -1.41 10.78 -18.08
CA ALA A 232 -1.66 9.34 -18.10
C ALA A 232 -3.17 9.00 -18.03
N TYR A 233 -3.98 9.80 -17.34
CA TYR A 233 -5.43 9.62 -17.28
C TYR A 233 -6.10 9.91 -18.61
N VAL A 234 -5.63 10.94 -19.33
CA VAL A 234 -6.16 11.30 -20.66
C VAL A 234 -5.79 10.21 -21.67
N GLU A 235 -4.52 9.84 -21.72
CA GLU A 235 -4.03 8.78 -22.62
C GLU A 235 -4.77 7.46 -22.38
N ALA A 236 -4.93 7.07 -21.11
CA ALA A 236 -5.63 5.85 -20.73
C ALA A 236 -7.11 5.86 -21.13
N PHE A 237 -7.78 7.00 -20.95
CA PHE A 237 -9.17 7.13 -21.35
C PHE A 237 -9.33 7.05 -22.88
N GLU A 238 -8.41 7.60 -23.65
CA GLU A 238 -8.41 7.50 -25.11
C GLU A 238 -8.09 6.09 -25.61
N ALA A 239 -7.35 5.31 -24.84
CA ALA A 239 -7.03 3.92 -25.16
C ALA A 239 -8.13 2.91 -24.80
N LEU A 240 -9.24 3.34 -24.19
CA LEU A 240 -10.33 2.44 -23.83
C LEU A 240 -11.06 1.87 -25.07
N ALA A 241 -11.26 0.57 -25.06
CA ALA A 241 -12.18 -0.13 -25.94
C ALA A 241 -13.65 0.27 -25.64
N PRO A 242 -14.63 0.04 -26.54
CA PRO A 242 -16.03 0.19 -26.20
C PRO A 242 -16.40 -0.59 -24.93
N ARG A 243 -17.17 0.03 -24.02
CA ARG A 243 -17.46 -0.45 -22.66
C ARG A 243 -16.25 -0.54 -21.73
N GLY A 244 -15.14 0.07 -22.11
CA GLY A 244 -13.92 0.10 -21.32
C GLY A 244 -14.10 0.83 -19.98
N ARG A 245 -13.27 0.47 -19.00
CA ARG A 245 -13.35 0.93 -17.61
C ARG A 245 -12.04 1.61 -17.23
N LEU A 246 -12.09 2.89 -16.83
CA LEU A 246 -10.95 3.63 -16.28
C LEU A 246 -10.98 3.59 -14.75
N VAL A 247 -9.93 3.08 -14.14
CA VAL A 247 -9.77 3.03 -12.68
C VAL A 247 -8.81 4.14 -12.23
N VAL A 248 -9.33 5.09 -11.46
CA VAL A 248 -8.57 6.15 -10.80
C VAL A 248 -7.97 5.58 -9.53
N PHE A 249 -6.73 5.06 -9.62
CA PHE A 249 -6.03 4.40 -8.53
C PHE A 249 -5.01 5.32 -7.84
N SER A 250 -4.23 6.10 -8.59
CA SER A 250 -3.27 7.04 -8.03
C SER A 250 -3.86 8.44 -7.94
N GLY A 251 -3.78 9.06 -6.75
CA GLY A 251 -4.10 10.48 -6.61
C GLY A 251 -3.01 11.38 -7.20
N LEU A 252 -3.39 12.57 -7.64
CA LEU A 252 -2.48 13.62 -8.09
C LEU A 252 -1.94 14.43 -6.89
N LEU A 253 -0.88 15.22 -7.12
CA LEU A 253 -0.41 16.20 -6.15
C LEU A 253 -1.45 17.33 -6.01
N PRO A 254 -1.50 18.05 -4.86
CA PRO A 254 -2.49 19.11 -4.62
C PRO A 254 -2.45 20.24 -5.65
N ASP A 255 -1.27 20.55 -6.18
CA ASP A 255 -1.04 21.64 -7.15
C ASP A 255 -1.23 21.19 -8.61
N ALA A 256 -1.45 19.90 -8.85
CA ALA A 256 -1.71 19.39 -10.20
C ALA A 256 -3.15 19.69 -10.61
N ASP A 257 -3.38 19.90 -11.91
CA ASP A 257 -4.73 19.86 -12.46
C ASP A 257 -5.31 18.48 -12.25
N ASN A 258 -6.25 18.36 -11.32
CA ASN A 258 -6.90 17.12 -10.95
C ASN A 258 -8.24 16.91 -11.66
N ALA A 259 -8.58 17.73 -12.64
CA ALA A 259 -9.75 17.55 -13.47
C ALA A 259 -9.48 16.48 -14.54
N LEU A 260 -10.38 15.53 -14.68
CA LEU A 260 -10.36 14.59 -15.79
C LEU A 260 -11.02 15.23 -17.03
N HIS A 261 -10.19 15.75 -17.93
CA HIS A 261 -10.64 16.37 -19.17
C HIS A 261 -10.94 15.30 -20.23
N VAL A 262 -12.14 14.73 -20.17
CA VAL A 262 -12.59 13.73 -21.16
C VAL A 262 -13.84 14.21 -21.89
N GLY A 263 -13.93 13.88 -23.15
CA GLY A 263 -15.13 14.18 -23.95
C GLY A 263 -16.35 13.40 -23.45
N LEU A 264 -17.37 14.07 -22.91
CA LEU A 264 -18.60 13.42 -22.44
C LEU A 264 -19.29 12.60 -23.54
N ASN A 265 -19.21 13.04 -24.80
CA ASN A 265 -19.74 12.27 -25.91
C ASN A 265 -19.02 10.94 -26.10
N ARG A 266 -17.70 10.89 -25.87
CA ARG A 266 -16.94 9.64 -25.91
C ARG A 266 -17.37 8.69 -24.78
N LEU A 267 -17.50 9.21 -23.55
CA LEU A 267 -18.04 8.44 -22.43
C LEU A 267 -19.42 7.86 -22.74
N HIS A 268 -20.29 8.68 -23.33
CA HIS A 268 -21.68 8.29 -23.66
C HIS A 268 -21.74 7.28 -24.82
N TYR A 269 -21.09 7.58 -25.96
CA TYR A 269 -21.26 6.76 -27.16
C TYR A 269 -20.53 5.42 -27.11
N TYR A 270 -19.47 5.31 -26.29
CA TYR A 270 -18.73 4.07 -26.08
C TYR A 270 -19.12 3.33 -24.80
N GLU A 271 -20.10 3.84 -24.04
CA GLU A 271 -20.55 3.27 -22.77
C GLU A 271 -19.40 3.06 -21.77
N HIS A 272 -18.45 4.00 -21.72
CA HIS A 272 -17.30 3.90 -20.82
C HIS A 272 -17.70 4.08 -19.35
N THR A 273 -16.97 3.46 -18.43
CA THR A 273 -17.09 3.63 -16.98
C THR A 273 -15.83 4.28 -16.43
N VAL A 274 -15.99 5.21 -15.48
CA VAL A 274 -14.89 5.75 -14.67
C VAL A 274 -15.19 5.44 -13.22
N VAL A 275 -14.24 4.77 -12.53
CA VAL A 275 -14.39 4.37 -11.13
C VAL A 275 -13.15 4.75 -10.32
N GLY A 276 -13.35 5.23 -9.10
CA GLY A 276 -12.26 5.51 -8.15
C GLY A 276 -11.93 4.28 -7.32
N ALA A 277 -10.64 4.06 -7.04
CA ALA A 277 -10.16 3.03 -6.11
C ALA A 277 -9.29 3.69 -5.04
N TYR A 278 -9.69 3.61 -3.77
CA TYR A 278 -8.99 4.22 -2.64
C TYR A 278 -8.67 3.19 -1.57
N GLY A 279 -7.38 2.98 -1.31
CA GLY A 279 -6.91 2.02 -0.31
C GLY A 279 -7.46 0.61 -0.55
N CYS A 280 -7.76 -0.09 0.54
CA CYS A 280 -8.22 -1.47 0.50
C CYS A 280 -9.15 -1.78 1.68
N CYS A 281 -9.90 -2.87 1.59
CA CYS A 281 -10.63 -3.46 2.69
C CYS A 281 -9.80 -4.55 3.37
N PHE A 282 -10.14 -4.91 4.61
CA PHE A 282 -9.46 -5.94 5.39
C PHE A 282 -9.35 -7.28 4.64
N ARG A 283 -10.43 -7.72 3.98
CA ARG A 283 -10.45 -8.94 3.15
C ARG A 283 -9.40 -8.93 2.02
N HIS A 284 -9.03 -7.76 1.51
CA HIS A 284 -7.98 -7.67 0.50
C HIS A 284 -6.60 -7.95 1.10
N GLY A 285 -6.39 -7.58 2.39
CA GLY A 285 -5.18 -7.93 3.13
C GLY A 285 -5.04 -9.44 3.33
N GLU A 286 -6.14 -10.10 3.70
CA GLU A 286 -6.20 -11.58 3.79
C GLU A 286 -5.88 -12.21 2.43
N ALA A 287 -6.58 -11.79 1.37
CA ALA A 287 -6.36 -12.32 0.02
C ALA A 287 -4.93 -12.04 -0.51
N ALA A 288 -4.34 -10.92 -0.14
CA ALA A 288 -2.95 -10.60 -0.51
C ALA A 288 -1.96 -11.56 0.15
N LEU A 289 -2.11 -11.84 1.45
CA LEU A 289 -1.27 -12.81 2.15
C LEU A 289 -1.44 -14.22 1.59
N ASP A 290 -2.67 -14.63 1.24
CA ASP A 290 -2.94 -15.94 0.65
C ASP A 290 -2.23 -16.09 -0.72
N LEU A 291 -2.30 -15.07 -1.59
CA LEU A 291 -1.61 -15.06 -2.89
C LEU A 291 -0.09 -15.12 -2.74
N LEU A 292 0.47 -14.39 -1.77
CA LEU A 292 1.90 -14.40 -1.51
C LEU A 292 2.35 -15.75 -0.94
N ALA A 293 1.61 -16.31 0.00
CA ALA A 293 1.92 -17.58 0.64
C ALA A 293 1.74 -18.77 -0.32
N GLY A 294 0.80 -18.69 -1.26
CA GLY A 294 0.60 -19.69 -2.32
C GLY A 294 1.75 -19.74 -3.32
N GLY A 295 2.59 -18.71 -3.38
CA GLY A 295 3.69 -18.60 -4.34
C GLY A 295 3.25 -18.24 -5.76
N ASP A 296 1.96 -18.01 -5.98
CA ASP A 296 1.41 -17.61 -7.28
C ASP A 296 1.82 -16.18 -7.67
N LEU A 297 2.04 -15.31 -6.66
CA LEU A 297 2.49 -13.94 -6.85
C LEU A 297 3.82 -13.71 -6.14
N ARG A 298 4.91 -13.67 -6.89
CA ARG A 298 6.25 -13.40 -6.37
C ARG A 298 6.53 -11.91 -6.27
N VAL A 299 7.29 -11.51 -5.25
CA VAL A 299 7.62 -10.10 -4.95
C VAL A 299 9.08 -9.87 -4.58
N ASP A 300 9.86 -10.92 -4.43
CA ASP A 300 11.26 -10.88 -4.01
C ASP A 300 12.15 -10.03 -4.94
N ASP A 301 11.89 -10.06 -6.24
CA ASP A 301 12.55 -9.25 -7.27
C ASP A 301 12.16 -7.77 -7.22
N LEU A 302 11.11 -7.40 -6.50
CA LEU A 302 10.70 -6.01 -6.32
C LEU A 302 11.46 -5.32 -5.17
N ILE A 303 12.10 -6.05 -4.27
CA ILE A 303 12.84 -5.48 -3.15
C ILE A 303 14.19 -4.96 -3.64
N SER A 304 14.25 -3.70 -4.01
CA SER A 304 15.48 -3.10 -4.54
C SER A 304 16.46 -2.64 -3.45
N HIS A 305 15.94 -2.26 -2.27
CA HIS A 305 16.76 -1.75 -1.19
C HIS A 305 16.25 -2.22 0.18
N ARG A 306 17.20 -2.56 1.04
CA ARG A 306 17.03 -2.89 2.44
C ARG A 306 17.87 -1.93 3.26
N LEU A 307 17.21 -1.07 4.03
CA LEU A 307 17.87 0.01 4.75
C LEU A 307 17.49 -0.04 6.24
N PRO A 308 18.42 0.25 7.16
CA PRO A 308 18.01 0.52 8.52
C PRO A 308 17.14 1.77 8.58
N LEU A 309 16.21 1.84 9.53
CA LEU A 309 15.28 2.97 9.69
C LEU A 309 16.01 4.33 9.78
N ARG A 310 17.18 4.35 10.38
CA ARG A 310 18.02 5.58 10.47
C ARG A 310 18.46 6.14 9.11
N ASP A 311 18.44 5.34 8.05
CA ASP A 311 18.80 5.73 6.69
C ASP A 311 17.54 6.13 5.87
N LEU A 312 16.45 6.54 6.54
CA LEU A 312 15.18 6.93 5.92
C LEU A 312 15.37 7.98 4.82
N GLU A 313 16.23 8.99 5.01
CA GLU A 313 16.46 10.02 3.98
C GLU A 313 16.90 9.41 2.64
N ARG A 314 17.84 8.47 2.69
CA ARG A 314 18.26 7.72 1.49
C ARG A 314 17.07 6.96 0.87
N GLY A 315 16.22 6.36 1.69
CA GLY A 315 15.00 5.70 1.22
C GLY A 315 14.05 6.66 0.53
N LEU A 316 13.81 7.83 1.14
CA LEU A 316 12.96 8.88 0.57
C LEU A 316 13.50 9.39 -0.78
N ASP A 317 14.81 9.53 -0.91
CA ASP A 317 15.44 9.91 -2.18
C ASP A 317 15.24 8.85 -3.27
N ILE A 318 15.43 7.57 -2.94
CA ILE A 318 15.17 6.47 -3.88
C ILE A 318 13.72 6.51 -4.40
N VAL A 319 12.75 6.73 -3.50
CA VAL A 319 11.33 6.83 -3.84
C VAL A 319 11.03 8.10 -4.64
N ALA A 320 11.60 9.25 -4.25
CA ALA A 320 11.41 10.55 -4.90
C ALA A 320 11.93 10.53 -6.35
N TRP A 321 13.16 10.07 -6.52
CA TRP A 321 13.85 10.02 -7.82
C TRP A 321 13.52 8.77 -8.64
N ARG A 322 12.71 7.86 -8.08
CA ARG A 322 12.28 6.62 -8.75
C ARG A 322 13.47 5.76 -9.21
N THR A 323 14.57 5.75 -8.45
CA THR A 323 15.80 5.00 -8.78
C THR A 323 15.78 3.54 -8.34
N GLY A 324 14.76 3.14 -7.56
CA GLY A 324 14.52 1.77 -7.10
C GLY A 324 13.07 1.34 -7.33
N MET A 325 12.78 0.12 -6.93
CA MET A 325 11.43 -0.42 -6.83
C MET A 325 10.92 -0.28 -5.37
N LYS A 326 10.86 -1.36 -4.60
CA LYS A 326 10.45 -1.32 -3.20
C LYS A 326 11.65 -1.12 -2.28
N VAL A 327 11.51 -0.22 -1.33
CA VAL A 327 12.46 0.01 -0.23
C VAL A 327 11.85 -0.56 1.03
N HIS A 328 12.58 -1.45 1.70
CA HIS A 328 12.25 -1.95 3.03
C HIS A 328 13.11 -1.24 4.07
N LEU A 329 12.47 -0.81 5.14
CA LEU A 329 13.11 -0.20 6.31
C LEU A 329 13.05 -1.16 7.49
N TYR A 330 14.15 -1.26 8.20
CA TYR A 330 14.31 -2.12 9.37
C TYR A 330 14.62 -1.27 10.59
N PRO A 331 13.73 -1.24 11.59
CA PRO A 331 14.03 -0.59 12.85
C PRO A 331 15.24 -1.24 13.52
N ASP A 332 15.26 -2.58 13.61
CA ASP A 332 16.44 -3.34 14.05
C ASP A 332 17.29 -3.75 12.83
N PRO A 333 18.49 -3.16 12.66
CA PRO A 333 19.40 -3.51 11.57
C PRO A 333 19.85 -4.97 11.55
N ALA A 334 19.79 -5.67 12.69
CA ALA A 334 20.15 -7.08 12.77
C ALA A 334 19.14 -7.99 12.02
N LEU A 335 17.96 -7.49 11.73
CA LEU A 335 16.92 -8.19 10.96
C LEU A 335 17.11 -8.05 9.45
N ILE A 336 18.05 -7.23 8.98
CA ILE A 336 18.35 -7.10 7.54
C ILE A 336 18.97 -8.42 7.05
N PRO A 337 18.32 -9.12 6.11
CA PRO A 337 18.85 -10.40 5.62
C PRO A 337 20.23 -10.24 4.96
N GLU A 338 21.16 -11.14 5.30
CA GLU A 338 22.42 -11.29 4.57
C GLU A 338 22.13 -11.90 3.17
N ARG A 339 21.84 -11.06 2.20
CA ARG A 339 21.79 -11.50 0.80
C ARG A 339 22.90 -10.84 0.03
N SER A 340 23.61 -11.65 -0.79
CA SER A 340 24.56 -11.13 -1.77
C SER A 340 23.88 -10.06 -2.64
N PRO A 341 24.55 -8.96 -2.98
CA PRO A 341 24.02 -7.99 -3.92
C PRO A 341 23.69 -8.69 -5.25
N LEU A 342 22.50 -8.40 -5.80
CA LEU A 342 22.13 -8.79 -7.16
C LEU A 342 23.02 -8.08 -8.18
#